data_409867c71c5337dca644dd948a6240c2
#
_entry.id   409867c71c5337dca644dd948a6240c2
#
_cell.length_a   1.000
_cell.length_b   1.000
_cell.length_c   1.000
_cell.angle_alpha   90.00
_cell.angle_beta   90.00
_cell.angle_gamma   90.00
#
_symmetry.space_group_name_H-M   'P 1'
#
loop_
_entity.id
_entity.type
_entity.pdbx_description
1 polymer ?
#
loop_
_entity_poly.entity_id
_entity_poly.type
_entity_poly.pdbx_seq_one_letter_code
_entity_poly.pdbx_strand_id
1 'polypeptide(L)'
;MKIYINQLGYYSDSIKTVVLAQTADASGSIPQAPETVQICSVDGICLLEKEPVYFGYDKASGDYVWHADFSEIHAPGSYIVKSKDVTSYPFAIGTGLYNALHTSLSKMLYFQRCGMELLPEYAGQFARKECHTAPSVLWSEYKKYLAGEIQSEDMQHFDIRGGWHDAGDYGRYSTAAAVALAHILYAYRFFPDTFDKNLNIPESGNGMPDILSECLYELKWLLQMQDEEGGVYHKQCTLRHANFVMPHEDTNQMILYPVSSMAVADFAAIMALASRIYYPYDHDFATQALQAALKSYDWLQAHPEFIGFTNPEETNTGEYDDTSDLDERLWAAMELYRTTGEKHYLTDAKTLFDTLDITTEFGWGDVSGFAGWALLEQELMPETCHSEPDYTNALEADFAKVYRHEFLTEANRILDIIRKSGYFVDLSPHEFCWGSNMVVLNRAMLLSTAYVLDNQKKYEDAAMQQMDYILGVNASDYSYITGAGAHAFRHPHNRVTEADGIDDTIPGYVSGGPNGKPADEKAEWLILPGTPPMKCYLDIWECYSLNEITIYWNSPAIFTTAFLSRQK
;
A
#
# COMPACT_ATOMS: atom_id res chain seq x y z
N MET A 1 25.84 17.70 10.70
CA MET A 1 24.50 17.88 11.28
C MET A 1 23.49 18.06 10.17
N LYS A 2 22.37 17.33 10.20
CA LYS A 2 21.22 17.52 9.32
C LYS A 2 19.95 17.70 10.16
N ILE A 3 18.93 18.34 9.60
CA ILE A 3 17.62 18.54 10.21
C ILE A 3 16.61 17.79 9.35
N TYR A 4 15.82 16.93 9.95
CA TYR A 4 14.77 16.15 9.28
C TYR A 4 13.41 16.52 9.85
N ILE A 5 12.47 16.78 8.97
CA ILE A 5 11.09 17.16 9.27
C ILE A 5 10.16 16.49 8.26
N ASN A 6 8.87 16.43 8.58
CA ASN A 6 7.85 16.13 7.58
C ASN A 6 7.80 17.31 6.58
N GLN A 7 8.19 17.06 5.34
CA GLN A 7 8.35 18.08 4.30
C GLN A 7 6.99 18.62 3.77
N LEU A 8 5.90 17.92 4.03
CA LEU A 8 4.55 18.42 3.76
C LEU A 8 4.08 19.31 4.91
N GLY A 9 4.24 18.84 6.15
CA GLY A 9 3.90 19.59 7.36
C GLY A 9 3.19 18.77 8.43
N TYR A 10 2.62 19.49 9.38
CA TYR A 10 2.03 18.93 10.59
C TYR A 10 0.63 19.51 10.86
N TYR A 11 -0.29 18.72 11.37
CA TYR A 11 -1.54 19.26 11.85
C TYR A 11 -1.33 20.16 13.07
N SER A 12 -2.18 21.19 13.22
CA SER A 12 -2.08 22.19 14.32
C SER A 12 -2.00 21.52 15.69
N ASP A 13 -2.82 20.48 15.94
CA ASP A 13 -2.95 19.82 17.24
C ASP A 13 -2.23 18.47 17.33
N SER A 14 -1.37 18.13 16.35
CA SER A 14 -0.56 16.91 16.40
C SER A 14 0.72 17.11 17.21
N ILE A 15 1.37 15.97 17.56
CA ILE A 15 2.77 16.00 17.96
C ILE A 15 3.62 16.48 16.78
N LYS A 16 4.66 17.25 17.09
CA LYS A 16 5.58 17.80 16.08
C LYS A 16 7.00 17.71 16.63
N THR A 17 7.83 16.94 15.97
CA THR A 17 9.22 16.72 16.43
C THR A 17 10.20 16.96 15.28
N VAL A 18 11.21 17.76 15.58
CA VAL A 18 12.39 17.89 14.72
C VAL A 18 13.37 16.78 15.06
N VAL A 19 13.87 16.06 14.08
CA VAL A 19 15.00 15.14 14.22
C VAL A 19 16.27 15.83 13.74
N LEU A 20 17.27 15.90 14.61
CA LEU A 20 18.62 16.35 14.26
C LEU A 20 19.54 15.14 14.32
N ALA A 21 20.33 14.94 13.28
CA ALA A 21 21.24 13.82 13.27
C ALA A 21 22.62 14.16 12.70
N GLN A 22 23.58 13.40 13.18
CA GLN A 22 24.95 13.44 12.69
C GLN A 22 25.49 12.03 12.55
N THR A 23 25.95 11.70 11.36
CA THR A 23 26.56 10.39 11.08
C THR A 23 27.77 10.17 11.99
N ALA A 24 27.87 8.98 12.58
CA ALA A 24 29.02 8.56 13.36
C ALA A 24 30.29 8.60 12.50
N ASP A 25 31.34 9.16 13.04
CA ASP A 25 32.66 9.11 12.42
C ASP A 25 33.40 7.81 12.72
N ALA A 26 34.53 7.59 12.07
CA ALA A 26 35.36 6.39 12.28
C ALA A 26 35.96 6.29 13.69
N SER A 27 35.97 7.38 14.50
CA SER A 27 36.46 7.38 15.87
C SER A 27 35.44 6.80 16.85
N GLY A 28 34.16 6.73 16.48
CA GLY A 28 33.06 6.35 17.37
C GLY A 28 32.78 7.37 18.48
N SER A 29 33.37 8.56 18.40
CA SER A 29 33.13 9.62 19.37
C SER A 29 31.72 10.19 19.23
N ILE A 30 31.05 10.44 20.35
CA ILE A 30 29.77 11.16 20.34
C ILE A 30 30.03 12.58 19.84
N PRO A 31 29.34 13.01 18.77
CA PRO A 31 29.49 14.37 18.26
C PRO A 31 29.06 15.41 19.30
N GLN A 32 29.54 16.65 19.14
CA GLN A 32 29.05 17.76 19.95
C GLN A 32 27.53 17.90 19.76
N ALA A 33 26.81 18.08 20.86
CA ALA A 33 25.39 18.34 20.84
C ALA A 33 25.07 19.55 19.93
N PRO A 34 23.96 19.50 19.15
CA PRO A 34 23.52 20.66 18.40
C PRO A 34 23.23 21.83 19.34
N GLU A 35 23.44 23.03 18.84
CA GLU A 35 22.99 24.25 19.51
C GLU A 35 21.44 24.27 19.55
N THR A 36 20.88 25.32 20.18
CA THR A 36 19.42 25.51 20.20
C THR A 36 18.80 25.44 18.81
N VAL A 37 17.62 24.86 18.74
CA VAL A 37 16.79 24.78 17.55
C VAL A 37 15.78 25.91 17.59
N GLN A 38 15.71 26.68 16.51
CA GLN A 38 14.74 27.75 16.34
C GLN A 38 13.68 27.36 15.32
N ILE A 39 12.41 27.46 15.70
CA ILE A 39 11.28 27.32 14.80
C ILE A 39 10.86 28.72 14.37
N CYS A 40 11.01 29.01 13.09
CA CYS A 40 10.76 30.35 12.54
C CYS A 40 9.67 30.28 11.46
N SER A 41 8.93 31.38 11.28
CA SER A 41 8.16 31.56 10.04
C SER A 41 9.12 31.68 8.84
N VAL A 42 8.62 31.38 7.65
CA VAL A 42 9.43 31.58 6.41
C VAL A 42 9.92 33.02 6.21
N ASP A 43 9.21 33.98 6.81
CA ASP A 43 9.62 35.41 6.82
C ASP A 43 10.75 35.68 7.82
N GLY A 44 11.21 34.67 8.56
CA GLY A 44 12.37 34.76 9.46
C GLY A 44 12.06 35.16 10.90
N ILE A 45 10.80 35.25 11.31
CA ILE A 45 10.42 35.55 12.69
C ILE A 45 10.57 34.25 13.51
N CYS A 46 11.47 34.26 14.50
CA CYS A 46 11.63 33.16 15.45
C CYS A 46 10.46 33.15 16.43
N LEU A 47 9.73 32.03 16.50
CA LEU A 47 8.53 31.84 17.33
C LEU A 47 8.81 30.97 18.55
N LEU A 48 9.76 30.06 18.44
CA LEU A 48 10.11 29.11 19.47
C LEU A 48 11.60 28.78 19.40
N GLU A 49 12.23 28.62 20.57
CA GLU A 49 13.58 28.15 20.72
C GLU A 49 13.60 26.97 21.68
N LYS A 50 14.26 25.87 21.30
CA LYS A 50 14.34 24.63 22.08
C LYS A 50 15.77 24.11 22.17
N GLU A 51 16.11 23.55 23.31
CA GLU A 51 17.31 22.74 23.46
C GLU A 51 17.00 21.30 23.00
N PRO A 52 17.77 20.74 22.03
CA PRO A 52 17.54 19.39 21.57
C PRO A 52 17.90 18.37 22.66
N VAL A 53 17.05 17.36 22.83
CA VAL A 53 17.24 16.25 23.77
C VAL A 53 17.98 15.11 23.06
N TYR A 54 19.06 14.66 23.63
CA TYR A 54 19.84 13.53 23.08
C TYR A 54 19.05 12.22 23.18
N PHE A 55 18.80 11.62 22.02
CA PHE A 55 18.18 10.31 21.92
C PHE A 55 19.21 9.18 22.07
N GLY A 56 20.33 9.28 21.36
CA GLY A 56 21.34 8.23 21.35
C GLY A 56 21.85 7.90 19.94
N TYR A 57 22.52 6.74 19.85
CA TYR A 57 22.97 6.19 18.58
C TYR A 57 21.85 5.31 17.99
N ASP A 58 21.39 5.67 16.81
CA ASP A 58 20.40 4.89 16.06
C ASP A 58 21.10 3.88 15.14
N LYS A 59 20.82 2.59 15.35
CA LYS A 59 21.49 1.51 14.63
C LYS A 59 21.04 1.38 13.18
N ALA A 60 19.80 1.75 12.88
CA ALA A 60 19.24 1.62 11.53
C ALA A 60 19.81 2.68 10.58
N SER A 61 20.10 3.88 11.09
CA SER A 61 20.68 4.99 10.32
C SER A 61 22.20 5.13 10.48
N GLY A 62 22.79 4.58 11.57
CA GLY A 62 24.20 4.82 11.91
C GLY A 62 24.47 6.24 12.38
N ASP A 63 23.47 6.94 12.88
CA ASP A 63 23.56 8.32 13.31
C ASP A 63 23.46 8.47 14.84
N TYR A 64 24.09 9.52 15.36
CA TYR A 64 23.75 10.09 16.63
C TYR A 64 22.60 11.07 16.46
N VAL A 65 21.55 10.92 17.27
CA VAL A 65 20.25 11.59 17.06
C VAL A 65 19.87 12.43 18.27
N TRP A 66 19.25 13.58 18.03
CA TRP A 66 18.61 14.46 19.00
C TRP A 66 17.21 14.84 18.52
N HIS A 67 16.32 15.10 19.46
CA HIS A 67 14.93 15.50 19.21
C HIS A 67 14.64 16.88 19.78
N ALA A 68 13.85 17.68 19.07
CA ALA A 68 13.28 18.92 19.59
C ALA A 68 11.77 18.93 19.34
N ASP A 69 10.99 18.89 20.42
CA ASP A 69 9.52 18.97 20.38
C ASP A 69 9.09 20.43 20.20
N PHE A 70 8.24 20.67 19.20
CA PHE A 70 7.64 21.98 18.92
C PHE A 70 6.10 21.91 18.81
N SER A 71 5.50 20.91 19.46
CA SER A 71 4.05 20.65 19.44
C SER A 71 3.23 21.84 19.92
N GLU A 72 3.81 22.75 20.69
CA GLU A 72 3.19 23.99 21.20
C GLU A 72 2.91 25.05 20.12
N ILE A 73 3.43 24.88 18.89
CA ILE A 73 3.07 25.75 17.76
C ILE A 73 1.82 25.22 17.08
N HIS A 74 0.69 25.89 17.31
CA HIS A 74 -0.61 25.54 16.75
C HIS A 74 -1.03 26.44 15.59
N ALA A 75 -0.40 27.63 15.45
CA ALA A 75 -0.80 28.63 14.48
C ALA A 75 -0.61 28.11 13.04
N PRO A 76 -1.64 28.16 12.18
CA PRO A 76 -1.49 27.83 10.78
C PRO A 76 -0.49 28.78 10.09
N GLY A 77 0.36 28.20 9.23
CA GLY A 77 1.37 28.98 8.49
C GLY A 77 2.45 28.11 7.86
N SER A 78 3.45 28.79 7.27
CA SER A 78 4.64 28.14 6.71
C SER A 78 5.86 28.41 7.58
N TYR A 79 6.61 27.38 7.87
CA TYR A 79 7.68 27.38 8.86
C TYR A 79 8.97 26.77 8.32
N ILE A 80 10.06 27.09 8.98
CA ILE A 80 11.38 26.47 8.82
C ILE A 80 11.98 26.23 10.19
N VAL A 81 12.84 25.22 10.27
CA VAL A 81 13.68 24.97 11.46
C VAL A 81 15.10 25.42 11.17
N LYS A 82 15.72 26.13 12.12
CA LYS A 82 17.13 26.53 12.07
C LYS A 82 17.89 26.01 13.27
N SER A 83 19.11 25.54 13.04
CA SER A 83 20.07 25.24 14.08
C SER A 83 21.44 25.58 13.56
N LYS A 84 22.09 26.62 14.15
CA LYS A 84 23.37 27.16 13.70
C LYS A 84 23.33 27.53 12.21
N ASP A 85 24.11 26.86 11.37
CA ASP A 85 24.25 27.09 9.93
C ASP A 85 23.36 26.18 9.07
N VAL A 86 22.50 25.37 9.69
CA VAL A 86 21.62 24.43 9.00
C VAL A 86 20.17 24.89 9.06
N THR A 87 19.48 24.83 7.94
CA THR A 87 18.04 25.14 7.84
C THR A 87 17.32 23.97 7.19
N SER A 88 16.14 23.64 7.70
CA SER A 88 15.27 22.61 7.10
C SER A 88 14.64 23.08 5.80
N TYR A 89 14.04 22.16 5.07
CA TYR A 89 13.01 22.51 4.08
C TYR A 89 11.86 23.28 4.75
N PRO A 90 11.13 24.13 4.00
CA PRO A 90 9.89 24.73 4.49
C PRO A 90 8.81 23.66 4.65
N PHE A 91 7.97 23.81 5.65
CA PHE A 91 6.82 22.94 5.93
C PHE A 91 5.61 23.75 6.40
N ALA A 92 4.42 23.18 6.30
CA ALA A 92 3.20 23.83 6.75
C ALA A 92 2.79 23.36 8.15
N ILE A 93 2.08 24.19 8.89
CA ILE A 93 1.23 23.78 10.02
C ILE A 93 -0.19 24.22 9.68
N GLY A 94 -1.18 23.35 9.87
CA GLY A 94 -2.56 23.71 9.56
C GLY A 94 -3.54 22.54 9.64
N THR A 95 -4.70 22.71 9.02
CA THR A 95 -5.74 21.69 8.84
C THR A 95 -5.79 21.26 7.38
N GLY A 96 -6.33 20.07 7.11
CA GLY A 96 -6.52 19.57 5.74
C GLY A 96 -5.22 19.33 4.95
N LEU A 97 -4.07 19.24 5.63
CA LEU A 97 -2.75 19.10 5.00
C LEU A 97 -2.64 17.89 4.08
N TYR A 98 -3.24 16.78 4.46
CA TYR A 98 -3.15 15.54 3.68
C TYR A 98 -4.22 15.42 2.58
N ASN A 99 -5.16 16.38 2.44
CA ASN A 99 -6.22 16.28 1.44
C ASN A 99 -5.67 16.18 0.00
N ALA A 100 -4.73 17.06 -0.36
CA ALA A 100 -4.12 17.03 -1.69
C ALA A 100 -3.27 15.76 -1.90
N LEU A 101 -2.55 15.33 -0.87
CA LEU A 101 -1.77 14.10 -0.88
C LEU A 101 -2.68 12.88 -1.06
N HIS A 102 -3.77 12.78 -0.29
CA HIS A 102 -4.76 11.71 -0.39
C HIS A 102 -5.37 11.63 -1.80
N THR A 103 -5.70 12.79 -2.39
CA THR A 103 -6.17 12.87 -3.78
C THR A 103 -5.12 12.36 -4.77
N SER A 104 -3.85 12.74 -4.62
CA SER A 104 -2.77 12.29 -5.50
C SER A 104 -2.51 10.78 -5.38
N LEU A 105 -2.48 10.26 -4.15
CA LEU A 105 -2.35 8.82 -3.87
C LEU A 105 -3.49 8.01 -4.50
N SER A 106 -4.73 8.51 -4.41
CA SER A 106 -5.89 7.86 -5.02
C SER A 106 -5.89 7.98 -6.55
N LYS A 107 -5.50 9.14 -7.09
CA LYS A 107 -5.44 9.41 -8.53
C LYS A 107 -4.34 8.60 -9.24
N MET A 108 -3.28 8.24 -8.54
CA MET A 108 -2.19 7.42 -9.08
C MET A 108 -2.70 6.12 -9.71
N LEU A 109 -3.75 5.50 -9.15
CA LEU A 109 -4.35 4.27 -9.67
C LEU A 109 -4.89 4.45 -11.10
N TYR A 110 -5.45 5.61 -11.42
CA TYR A 110 -5.89 5.93 -12.78
C TYR A 110 -4.73 5.85 -13.79
N PHE A 111 -3.51 6.25 -13.39
CA PHE A 111 -2.35 6.15 -14.25
C PHE A 111 -1.83 4.72 -14.42
N GLN A 112 -2.24 3.80 -13.55
CA GLN A 112 -1.95 2.36 -13.69
C GLN A 112 -2.97 1.61 -14.55
N ARG A 113 -4.07 2.23 -14.98
CA ARG A 113 -5.10 1.56 -15.80
C ARG A 113 -4.50 0.97 -17.08
N CYS A 114 -4.75 -0.32 -17.32
CA CYS A 114 -4.43 -1.06 -18.54
C CYS A 114 -5.64 -1.11 -19.47
N GLY A 115 -5.44 -1.34 -20.77
CA GLY A 115 -6.53 -1.65 -21.71
C GLY A 115 -7.37 -0.46 -22.14
N MET A 116 -6.97 0.78 -21.84
CA MET A 116 -7.67 1.99 -22.25
C MET A 116 -6.73 3.15 -22.59
N GLU A 117 -7.20 4.12 -23.32
CA GLU A 117 -6.53 5.39 -23.54
C GLU A 117 -6.68 6.30 -22.32
N LEU A 118 -5.58 6.90 -21.84
CA LEU A 118 -5.63 7.95 -20.84
C LEU A 118 -5.65 9.31 -21.53
N LEU A 119 -6.85 9.92 -21.57
CA LEU A 119 -7.07 11.16 -22.31
C LEU A 119 -6.44 12.38 -21.61
N PRO A 120 -5.98 13.41 -22.35
CA PRO A 120 -5.36 14.62 -21.79
C PRO A 120 -6.26 15.38 -20.79
N GLU A 121 -7.57 15.30 -20.92
CA GLU A 121 -8.52 15.95 -20.00
C GLU A 121 -8.49 15.37 -18.58
N TYR A 122 -8.09 14.08 -18.43
CA TYR A 122 -7.97 13.39 -17.15
C TYR A 122 -6.53 13.16 -16.72
N ALA A 123 -5.62 12.94 -17.66
CA ALA A 123 -4.23 12.59 -17.42
C ALA A 123 -3.25 13.78 -17.56
N GLY A 124 -3.71 14.91 -18.12
CA GLY A 124 -2.84 16.05 -18.38
C GLY A 124 -1.69 15.69 -19.31
N GLN A 125 -0.47 16.05 -18.91
CA GLN A 125 0.75 15.75 -19.68
C GLN A 125 1.10 14.25 -19.74
N PHE A 126 0.58 13.43 -18.80
CA PHE A 126 0.80 11.98 -18.74
C PHE A 126 -0.21 11.17 -19.55
N ALA A 127 -0.90 11.83 -20.50
CA ALA A 127 -1.83 11.16 -21.41
C ALA A 127 -1.10 10.12 -22.27
N ARG A 128 -1.75 8.96 -22.48
CA ARG A 128 -1.16 7.87 -23.26
C ARG A 128 -2.20 7.07 -24.00
N LYS A 129 -1.78 6.43 -25.09
CA LYS A 129 -2.63 5.58 -25.91
C LYS A 129 -3.08 4.32 -25.17
N GLU A 130 -4.16 3.74 -25.64
CA GLU A 130 -4.63 2.42 -25.26
C GLU A 130 -3.53 1.36 -25.40
N CYS A 131 -3.47 0.40 -24.48
CA CYS A 131 -2.43 -0.62 -24.43
C CYS A 131 -3.01 -2.02 -24.18
N HIS A 132 -2.25 -3.06 -24.51
CA HIS A 132 -2.53 -4.47 -24.19
C HIS A 132 -3.95 -4.91 -24.54
N THR A 133 -4.43 -4.54 -25.74
CA THR A 133 -5.77 -4.84 -26.23
C THR A 133 -5.84 -6.15 -27.03
N ALA A 134 -4.70 -6.77 -27.30
CA ALA A 134 -4.66 -8.09 -27.93
C ALA A 134 -5.17 -9.17 -26.96
N PRO A 135 -5.88 -10.20 -27.47
CA PRO A 135 -6.36 -11.29 -26.63
C PRO A 135 -5.22 -12.04 -25.93
N SER A 136 -5.50 -12.52 -24.72
CA SER A 136 -4.60 -13.41 -23.98
C SER A 136 -4.75 -14.85 -24.41
N VAL A 137 -3.74 -15.67 -24.12
CA VAL A 137 -3.72 -17.13 -24.34
C VAL A 137 -3.40 -17.86 -23.04
N LEU A 138 -3.80 -19.13 -22.91
CA LEU A 138 -3.44 -19.93 -21.74
C LEU A 138 -1.95 -20.31 -21.76
N TRP A 139 -1.30 -20.30 -20.62
CA TRP A 139 0.08 -20.78 -20.47
C TRP A 139 0.25 -22.22 -21.00
N SER A 140 -0.70 -23.10 -20.72
CA SER A 140 -0.65 -24.50 -21.16
C SER A 140 -0.60 -24.66 -22.68
N GLU A 141 -1.19 -23.75 -23.43
CA GLU A 141 -1.16 -23.72 -24.90
C GLU A 141 0.07 -22.95 -25.42
N TYR A 142 0.38 -21.80 -24.80
CA TYR A 142 1.55 -21.01 -25.18
C TYR A 142 2.85 -21.79 -25.02
N LYS A 143 2.96 -22.63 -23.98
CA LYS A 143 4.08 -23.55 -23.80
C LYS A 143 4.22 -24.54 -24.96
N LYS A 144 3.12 -25.10 -25.47
CA LYS A 144 3.12 -25.99 -26.64
C LYS A 144 3.50 -25.26 -27.92
N TYR A 145 3.02 -24.01 -28.06
CA TYR A 145 3.43 -23.14 -29.17
C TYR A 145 4.94 -22.88 -29.14
N LEU A 146 5.51 -22.52 -27.98
CA LEU A 146 6.96 -22.34 -27.84
C LEU A 146 7.77 -23.62 -28.16
N ALA A 147 7.22 -24.78 -27.85
CA ALA A 147 7.81 -26.08 -28.17
C ALA A 147 7.64 -26.48 -29.67
N GLY A 148 6.88 -25.72 -30.45
CA GLY A 148 6.57 -26.01 -31.84
C GLY A 148 5.57 -27.17 -32.05
N GLU A 149 4.80 -27.52 -30.99
CA GLU A 149 3.83 -28.60 -31.04
C GLU A 149 2.48 -28.17 -31.65
N ILE A 150 2.16 -26.88 -31.54
CA ILE A 150 0.96 -26.25 -32.14
C ILE A 150 1.34 -24.93 -32.82
N GLN A 151 0.46 -24.41 -33.67
CA GLN A 151 0.61 -23.09 -34.29
C GLN A 151 -0.13 -22.02 -33.47
N SER A 152 0.11 -20.73 -33.74
CA SER A 152 -0.55 -19.64 -33.02
C SER A 152 -2.06 -19.61 -33.20
N GLU A 153 -2.55 -19.99 -34.38
CA GLU A 153 -3.98 -20.10 -34.72
C GLU A 153 -4.70 -21.25 -34.02
N ASP A 154 -3.97 -22.19 -33.43
CA ASP A 154 -4.54 -23.32 -32.68
C ASP A 154 -4.81 -22.95 -31.20
N MET A 155 -4.27 -21.81 -30.71
CA MET A 155 -4.46 -21.38 -29.33
C MET A 155 -5.85 -20.75 -29.14
N GLN A 156 -6.47 -21.02 -27.99
CA GLN A 156 -7.68 -20.33 -27.57
C GLN A 156 -7.35 -18.89 -27.13
N HIS A 157 -8.13 -17.93 -27.60
CA HIS A 157 -7.97 -16.52 -27.32
C HIS A 157 -9.04 -16.02 -26.35
N PHE A 158 -8.59 -15.30 -25.33
CA PHE A 158 -9.43 -14.72 -24.27
C PHE A 158 -9.34 -13.19 -24.34
N ASP A 159 -10.47 -12.52 -24.56
CA ASP A 159 -10.55 -11.05 -24.58
C ASP A 159 -10.70 -10.50 -23.16
N ILE A 160 -9.62 -10.55 -22.37
CA ILE A 160 -9.54 -10.07 -21.00
C ILE A 160 -8.81 -8.74 -20.99
N ARG A 161 -9.52 -7.67 -20.67
CA ARG A 161 -9.04 -6.28 -20.72
C ARG A 161 -9.30 -5.56 -19.41
N GLY A 162 -8.59 -4.44 -19.22
CA GLY A 162 -8.76 -3.59 -18.04
C GLY A 162 -7.79 -3.95 -16.93
N GLY A 163 -8.11 -3.53 -15.73
CA GLY A 163 -7.28 -3.68 -14.55
C GLY A 163 -6.14 -2.68 -14.47
N TRP A 164 -5.38 -2.75 -13.38
CA TRP A 164 -4.21 -1.91 -13.15
C TRP A 164 -2.92 -2.66 -13.48
N HIS A 165 -1.95 -2.00 -14.08
CA HIS A 165 -0.57 -2.46 -14.02
C HIS A 165 -0.15 -2.49 -12.55
N ASP A 166 0.38 -3.62 -12.10
CA ASP A 166 0.66 -3.87 -10.69
C ASP A 166 1.74 -2.94 -10.12
N ALA A 167 2.85 -2.85 -10.85
CA ALA A 167 4.05 -2.19 -10.38
C ALA A 167 4.65 -1.25 -11.44
N GLY A 168 5.96 -1.17 -11.52
CA GLY A 168 6.68 -0.47 -12.60
C GLY A 168 6.68 -1.23 -13.92
N ASP A 169 6.11 -2.41 -13.97
CA ASP A 169 5.90 -3.24 -15.16
C ASP A 169 4.45 -3.16 -15.68
N TYR A 170 4.06 -4.07 -16.59
CA TYR A 170 2.74 -4.11 -17.20
C TYR A 170 1.95 -5.38 -16.86
N GLY A 171 2.47 -6.18 -15.92
CA GLY A 171 1.78 -7.35 -15.39
C GLY A 171 0.56 -6.98 -14.53
N ARG A 172 -0.38 -7.92 -14.42
CA ARG A 172 -1.56 -7.83 -13.56
C ARG A 172 -1.67 -9.14 -12.79
N TYR A 173 -1.79 -9.04 -11.46
CA TYR A 173 -1.69 -10.16 -10.54
C TYR A 173 -2.91 -10.20 -9.63
N SER A 174 -3.61 -11.34 -9.59
CA SER A 174 -4.91 -11.44 -8.90
C SER A 174 -4.80 -11.22 -7.39
N THR A 175 -3.76 -11.76 -6.76
CA THR A 175 -3.52 -11.62 -5.31
C THR A 175 -3.14 -10.18 -4.93
N ALA A 176 -2.18 -9.58 -5.63
CA ALA A 176 -1.76 -8.19 -5.39
C ALA A 176 -2.92 -7.19 -5.61
N ALA A 177 -3.74 -7.42 -6.64
CA ALA A 177 -4.94 -6.63 -6.92
C ALA A 177 -5.97 -6.74 -5.78
N ALA A 178 -6.22 -7.95 -5.28
CA ALA A 178 -7.16 -8.17 -4.18
C ALA A 178 -6.72 -7.45 -2.90
N VAL A 179 -5.43 -7.50 -2.56
CA VAL A 179 -4.87 -6.79 -1.40
C VAL A 179 -4.98 -5.27 -1.57
N ALA A 180 -4.60 -4.73 -2.72
CA ALA A 180 -4.73 -3.29 -2.98
C ALA A 180 -6.17 -2.81 -2.88
N LEU A 181 -7.12 -3.56 -3.47
CA LEU A 181 -8.55 -3.30 -3.38
C LEU A 181 -9.05 -3.38 -1.93
N ALA A 182 -8.62 -4.39 -1.14
CA ALA A 182 -9.02 -4.52 0.25
C ALA A 182 -8.62 -3.29 1.08
N HIS A 183 -7.38 -2.83 0.98
CA HIS A 183 -6.94 -1.60 1.65
C HIS A 183 -7.85 -0.41 1.33
N ILE A 184 -8.18 -0.19 0.06
CA ILE A 184 -8.94 0.96 -0.40
C ILE A 184 -10.43 0.83 -0.04
N LEU A 185 -11.02 -0.33 -0.27
CA LEU A 185 -12.44 -0.57 0.00
C LEU A 185 -12.74 -0.51 1.51
N TYR A 186 -11.84 -1.03 2.35
CA TYR A 186 -11.96 -0.86 3.79
C TYR A 186 -11.68 0.57 4.26
N ALA A 187 -10.71 1.28 3.64
CA ALA A 187 -10.52 2.70 3.92
C ALA A 187 -11.81 3.50 3.65
N TYR A 188 -12.45 3.25 2.50
CA TYR A 188 -13.75 3.85 2.18
C TYR A 188 -14.82 3.46 3.21
N ARG A 189 -14.86 2.19 3.62
CA ARG A 189 -15.86 1.68 4.56
C ARG A 189 -15.74 2.32 5.94
N PHE A 190 -14.49 2.53 6.41
CA PHE A 190 -14.23 3.06 7.75
C PHE A 190 -14.18 4.59 7.78
N PHE A 191 -13.81 5.25 6.68
CA PHE A 191 -13.61 6.71 6.61
C PHE A 191 -14.28 7.33 5.37
N PRO A 192 -15.58 7.08 5.11
CA PRO A 192 -16.24 7.44 3.85
C PRO A 192 -16.17 8.94 3.53
N ASP A 193 -16.24 9.81 4.56
CA ASP A 193 -16.25 11.26 4.40
C ASP A 193 -14.94 11.84 3.82
N THR A 194 -13.86 11.05 3.80
CA THR A 194 -12.57 11.48 3.24
C THR A 194 -12.49 11.28 1.73
N PHE A 195 -13.40 10.51 1.14
CA PHE A 195 -13.46 10.16 -0.27
C PHE A 195 -14.48 10.97 -1.10
N ASP A 196 -14.86 12.16 -0.60
CA ASP A 196 -15.75 13.09 -1.31
C ASP A 196 -15.05 13.87 -2.44
N LYS A 197 -13.76 13.66 -2.65
CA LYS A 197 -12.93 14.41 -3.57
C LYS A 197 -13.08 13.91 -5.00
N ASN A 198 -13.14 14.87 -5.94
CA ASN A 198 -13.09 14.59 -7.36
C ASN A 198 -11.65 14.21 -7.76
N LEU A 199 -11.47 12.99 -8.28
CA LEU A 199 -10.19 12.51 -8.79
C LEU A 199 -9.94 12.93 -10.25
N ASN A 200 -10.92 13.54 -10.91
CA ASN A 200 -10.86 13.88 -12.33
C ASN A 200 -10.54 12.63 -13.19
N ILE A 201 -11.36 11.61 -13.07
CA ILE A 201 -11.34 10.39 -13.89
C ILE A 201 -12.55 10.41 -14.85
N PRO A 202 -12.59 9.58 -15.90
CA PRO A 202 -13.70 9.55 -16.83
C PRO A 202 -15.07 9.34 -16.19
N GLU A 203 -15.11 8.63 -15.08
CA GLU A 203 -16.31 8.30 -14.32
C GLU A 203 -16.73 9.39 -13.32
N SER A 204 -15.92 10.44 -13.11
CA SER A 204 -16.23 11.50 -12.15
C SER A 204 -17.60 12.11 -12.38
N GLY A 205 -18.41 12.20 -11.31
CA GLY A 205 -19.75 12.79 -11.37
C GLY A 205 -20.86 11.81 -11.79
N ASN A 206 -20.59 10.52 -11.88
CA ASN A 206 -21.59 9.49 -12.22
C ASN A 206 -22.55 9.14 -11.05
N GLY A 207 -22.38 9.75 -9.87
CA GLY A 207 -23.17 9.48 -8.66
C GLY A 207 -22.55 8.47 -7.69
N MET A 208 -21.43 7.88 -8.06
CA MET A 208 -20.59 7.03 -7.21
C MET A 208 -19.34 7.82 -6.82
N PRO A 209 -18.79 7.66 -5.59
CA PRO A 209 -17.48 8.22 -5.26
C PRO A 209 -16.40 7.79 -6.25
N ASP A 210 -15.54 8.73 -6.67
CA ASP A 210 -14.54 8.47 -7.71
C ASP A 210 -13.61 7.31 -7.34
N ILE A 211 -13.25 7.17 -6.07
CA ILE A 211 -12.41 6.05 -5.63
C ILE A 211 -13.09 4.69 -5.85
N LEU A 212 -14.41 4.60 -5.65
CA LEU A 212 -15.15 3.37 -5.94
C LEU A 212 -15.25 3.13 -7.45
N SER A 213 -15.41 4.19 -8.25
CA SER A 213 -15.37 4.08 -9.71
C SER A 213 -14.00 3.58 -10.19
N GLU A 214 -12.91 4.01 -9.55
CA GLU A 214 -11.55 3.55 -9.83
C GLU A 214 -11.37 2.08 -9.43
N CYS A 215 -11.79 1.69 -8.23
CA CYS A 215 -11.75 0.28 -7.79
C CYS A 215 -12.63 -0.62 -8.68
N LEU A 216 -13.77 -0.12 -9.18
CA LEU A 216 -14.64 -0.87 -10.07
C LEU A 216 -13.93 -1.24 -11.39
N TYR A 217 -12.98 -0.39 -11.85
CA TYR A 217 -12.19 -0.68 -13.04
C TYR A 217 -11.33 -1.95 -12.83
N GLU A 218 -10.70 -2.09 -11.68
CA GLU A 218 -9.92 -3.26 -11.30
C GLU A 218 -10.80 -4.48 -11.05
N LEU A 219 -11.87 -4.32 -10.28
CA LEU A 219 -12.81 -5.41 -9.96
C LEU A 219 -13.43 -6.03 -11.23
N LYS A 220 -13.69 -5.23 -12.26
CA LYS A 220 -14.19 -5.72 -13.55
C LYS A 220 -13.15 -6.55 -14.32
N TRP A 221 -11.87 -6.24 -14.19
CA TRP A 221 -10.81 -7.09 -14.71
C TRP A 221 -10.72 -8.39 -13.91
N LEU A 222 -10.74 -8.31 -12.59
CA LEU A 222 -10.68 -9.48 -11.72
C LEU A 222 -11.82 -10.47 -12.02
N LEU A 223 -13.04 -9.98 -12.28
CA LEU A 223 -14.17 -10.82 -12.70
C LEU A 223 -13.87 -11.63 -13.97
N GLN A 224 -13.08 -11.10 -14.89
CA GLN A 224 -12.70 -11.80 -16.12
C GLN A 224 -11.60 -12.84 -15.89
N MET A 225 -10.92 -12.79 -14.74
CA MET A 225 -9.90 -13.77 -14.36
C MET A 225 -10.49 -15.07 -13.79
N GLN A 226 -11.80 -15.12 -13.51
CA GLN A 226 -12.49 -16.32 -13.07
C GLN A 226 -12.86 -17.20 -14.26
N ASP A 227 -12.50 -18.48 -14.21
CA ASP A 227 -12.90 -19.47 -15.21
C ASP A 227 -14.34 -20.01 -15.03
N GLU A 228 -14.76 -20.88 -15.94
CA GLU A 228 -16.11 -21.45 -15.93
C GLU A 228 -16.38 -22.36 -14.73
N GLU A 229 -15.37 -22.87 -14.04
CA GLU A 229 -15.50 -23.76 -12.88
C GLU A 229 -15.39 -23.01 -11.55
N GLY A 230 -14.97 -21.73 -11.56
CA GLY A 230 -14.79 -20.90 -10.37
C GLY A 230 -13.33 -20.74 -9.95
N GLY A 231 -12.40 -21.36 -10.66
CA GLY A 231 -10.97 -21.13 -10.53
C GLY A 231 -10.59 -19.70 -10.95
N VAL A 232 -9.53 -19.15 -10.42
CA VAL A 232 -9.03 -17.81 -10.77
C VAL A 232 -7.60 -17.90 -11.26
N TYR A 233 -7.35 -17.40 -12.46
CA TYR A 233 -6.01 -17.33 -13.00
C TYR A 233 -5.12 -16.47 -12.11
N HIS A 234 -3.93 -16.97 -11.78
CA HIS A 234 -3.03 -16.32 -10.85
C HIS A 234 -2.57 -14.94 -11.32
N LYS A 235 -2.27 -14.82 -12.62
CA LYS A 235 -1.86 -13.57 -13.25
C LYS A 235 -2.13 -13.53 -14.75
N GLN A 236 -2.16 -12.31 -15.29
CA GLN A 236 -2.16 -11.99 -16.72
C GLN A 236 -0.93 -11.14 -17.04
N CYS A 237 0.10 -11.76 -17.58
CA CYS A 237 1.40 -11.13 -17.86
C CYS A 237 1.96 -11.61 -19.20
N THR A 238 2.93 -10.90 -19.71
CA THR A 238 3.82 -11.40 -20.77
C THR A 238 4.79 -12.45 -20.22
N LEU A 239 5.46 -13.20 -21.10
CA LEU A 239 6.48 -14.19 -20.68
C LEU A 239 7.62 -13.54 -19.90
N ARG A 240 8.02 -12.37 -20.35
CA ARG A 240 9.08 -11.56 -19.73
C ARG A 240 8.64 -10.11 -19.65
N HIS A 241 9.16 -9.40 -18.66
CA HIS A 241 8.94 -7.98 -18.56
C HIS A 241 9.30 -7.26 -19.87
N ALA A 242 8.44 -6.31 -20.28
CA ALA A 242 8.75 -5.41 -21.39
C ALA A 242 10.04 -4.61 -21.11
N ASN A 243 10.69 -4.17 -22.16
CA ASN A 243 11.70 -3.11 -22.05
C ASN A 243 11.08 -1.82 -21.52
N PHE A 244 11.91 -0.81 -21.22
CA PHE A 244 11.44 0.52 -20.86
C PHE A 244 10.92 1.24 -22.10
N VAL A 245 9.69 0.93 -22.47
CA VAL A 245 8.91 1.47 -23.59
C VAL A 245 7.53 1.86 -23.07
N MET A 246 6.80 2.70 -23.79
CA MET A 246 5.41 3.01 -23.44
C MET A 246 4.52 1.75 -23.54
N PRO A 247 3.47 1.60 -22.70
CA PRO A 247 2.69 0.35 -22.64
C PRO A 247 1.98 0.00 -23.95
N HIS A 248 1.68 0.98 -24.81
CA HIS A 248 1.13 0.72 -26.15
C HIS A 248 2.16 0.24 -27.18
N GLU A 249 3.44 0.30 -26.85
CA GLU A 249 4.56 -0.22 -27.66
C GLU A 249 4.94 -1.64 -27.27
N ASP A 250 4.48 -2.12 -26.09
CA ASP A 250 4.62 -3.53 -25.71
C ASP A 250 3.60 -4.38 -26.48
N THR A 251 4.10 -5.10 -27.47
CA THR A 251 3.32 -6.00 -28.32
C THR A 251 3.51 -7.48 -27.98
N ASN A 252 4.13 -7.78 -26.83
CA ASN A 252 4.32 -9.15 -26.39
C ASN A 252 2.98 -9.82 -26.09
N GLN A 253 2.92 -11.16 -26.30
CA GLN A 253 1.72 -11.93 -26.03
C GLN A 253 1.38 -11.93 -24.54
N MET A 254 0.18 -11.51 -24.20
CA MET A 254 -0.39 -11.64 -22.85
C MET A 254 -0.82 -13.09 -22.61
N ILE A 255 -0.46 -13.61 -21.45
CA ILE A 255 -0.64 -15.00 -21.04
C ILE A 255 -1.44 -15.04 -19.74
N LEU A 256 -2.43 -15.91 -19.71
CA LEU A 256 -3.13 -16.32 -18.48
C LEU A 256 -2.37 -17.49 -17.87
N TYR A 257 -1.82 -17.25 -16.69
CA TYR A 257 -1.08 -18.26 -15.95
C TYR A 257 -2.03 -19.15 -15.14
N PRO A 258 -1.60 -20.37 -14.75
CA PRO A 258 -2.48 -21.33 -14.07
C PRO A 258 -3.24 -20.76 -12.88
N VAL A 259 -4.37 -21.37 -12.57
CA VAL A 259 -5.14 -21.14 -11.35
C VAL A 259 -4.30 -21.48 -10.13
N SER A 260 -4.40 -20.66 -9.07
CA SER A 260 -3.86 -20.95 -7.75
C SER A 260 -4.94 -20.79 -6.68
N SER A 261 -4.90 -21.61 -5.63
CA SER A 261 -5.95 -21.57 -4.59
C SER A 261 -5.91 -20.28 -3.76
N MET A 262 -4.74 -19.65 -3.58
CA MET A 262 -4.62 -18.34 -2.97
C MET A 262 -5.36 -17.27 -3.82
N ALA A 263 -5.15 -17.21 -5.13
CA ALA A 263 -5.85 -16.25 -5.99
C ALA A 263 -7.38 -16.49 -5.99
N VAL A 264 -7.82 -17.74 -5.90
CA VAL A 264 -9.25 -18.08 -5.79
C VAL A 264 -9.85 -17.60 -4.48
N ALA A 265 -9.12 -17.74 -3.37
CA ALA A 265 -9.59 -17.35 -2.05
C ALA A 265 -9.61 -15.82 -1.88
N ASP A 266 -8.54 -15.13 -2.29
CA ASP A 266 -8.48 -13.67 -2.36
C ASP A 266 -9.61 -13.08 -3.21
N PHE A 267 -9.85 -13.68 -4.37
CA PHE A 267 -10.94 -13.28 -5.25
C PHE A 267 -12.31 -13.46 -4.57
N ALA A 268 -12.55 -14.60 -3.93
CA ALA A 268 -13.81 -14.85 -3.22
C ALA A 268 -14.03 -13.81 -2.11
N ALA A 269 -12.98 -13.48 -1.35
CA ALA A 269 -13.03 -12.49 -0.29
C ALA A 269 -13.33 -11.09 -0.84
N ILE A 270 -12.53 -10.62 -1.80
CA ILE A 270 -12.66 -9.24 -2.30
C ILE A 270 -13.98 -9.02 -3.06
N MET A 271 -14.48 -10.02 -3.79
CA MET A 271 -15.76 -9.93 -4.46
C MET A 271 -16.95 -9.93 -3.48
N ALA A 272 -16.87 -10.66 -2.37
CA ALA A 272 -17.87 -10.61 -1.31
C ALA A 272 -17.88 -9.23 -0.62
N LEU A 273 -16.72 -8.65 -0.31
CA LEU A 273 -16.60 -7.29 0.22
C LEU A 273 -17.16 -6.26 -0.78
N ALA A 274 -16.76 -6.35 -2.04
CA ALA A 274 -17.21 -5.47 -3.10
C ALA A 274 -18.75 -5.52 -3.25
N SER A 275 -19.35 -6.69 -3.20
CA SER A 275 -20.81 -6.85 -3.26
C SER A 275 -21.52 -5.97 -2.21
N ARG A 276 -21.05 -5.97 -0.95
CA ARG A 276 -21.63 -5.13 0.12
C ARG A 276 -21.47 -3.63 -0.15
N ILE A 277 -20.29 -3.22 -0.61
CA ILE A 277 -19.96 -1.80 -0.81
C ILE A 277 -20.68 -1.22 -2.02
N TYR A 278 -20.76 -1.98 -3.12
CA TYR A 278 -21.36 -1.48 -4.37
C TYR A 278 -22.88 -1.62 -4.42
N TYR A 279 -23.51 -2.39 -3.53
CA TYR A 279 -24.96 -2.60 -3.54
C TYR A 279 -25.79 -1.30 -3.62
N PRO A 280 -25.46 -0.21 -2.90
CA PRO A 280 -26.21 1.04 -3.00
C PRO A 280 -25.92 1.86 -4.29
N TYR A 281 -24.88 1.52 -5.06
CA TYR A 281 -24.44 2.27 -6.24
C TYR A 281 -24.70 1.53 -7.55
N ASP A 282 -24.43 0.23 -7.59
CA ASP A 282 -24.57 -0.64 -8.77
C ASP A 282 -25.01 -2.03 -8.31
N HIS A 283 -26.34 -2.20 -8.26
CA HIS A 283 -26.96 -3.44 -7.80
C HIS A 283 -26.63 -4.65 -8.68
N ASP A 284 -26.52 -4.42 -10.00
CA ASP A 284 -26.24 -5.49 -10.96
C ASP A 284 -24.81 -6.01 -10.77
N PHE A 285 -23.83 -5.09 -10.65
CA PHE A 285 -22.45 -5.45 -10.31
C PHE A 285 -22.35 -6.14 -8.94
N ALA A 286 -23.02 -5.60 -7.92
CA ALA A 286 -23.01 -6.18 -6.57
C ALA A 286 -23.53 -7.64 -6.58
N THR A 287 -24.58 -7.90 -7.34
CA THR A 287 -25.14 -9.24 -7.51
C THR A 287 -24.16 -10.17 -8.23
N GLN A 288 -23.54 -9.68 -9.32
CA GLN A 288 -22.55 -10.44 -10.08
C GLN A 288 -21.33 -10.77 -9.20
N ALA A 289 -20.82 -9.81 -8.44
CA ALA A 289 -19.69 -9.99 -7.53
C ALA A 289 -19.97 -11.06 -6.48
N LEU A 290 -21.16 -11.03 -5.85
CA LEU A 290 -21.53 -12.06 -4.89
C LEU A 290 -21.61 -13.46 -5.53
N GLN A 291 -22.22 -13.57 -6.70
CA GLN A 291 -22.30 -14.87 -7.40
C GLN A 291 -20.91 -15.40 -7.76
N ALA A 292 -20.00 -14.52 -8.19
CA ALA A 292 -18.64 -14.90 -8.49
C ALA A 292 -17.88 -15.35 -7.22
N ALA A 293 -18.05 -14.61 -6.10
CA ALA A 293 -17.47 -14.99 -4.82
C ALA A 293 -17.93 -16.37 -4.34
N LEU A 294 -19.24 -16.64 -4.41
CA LEU A 294 -19.82 -17.93 -4.04
C LEU A 294 -19.27 -19.06 -4.90
N LYS A 295 -19.17 -18.85 -6.21
CA LYS A 295 -18.65 -19.83 -7.16
C LYS A 295 -17.18 -20.18 -6.90
N SER A 296 -16.34 -19.19 -6.60
CA SER A 296 -14.94 -19.41 -6.21
C SER A 296 -14.83 -20.11 -4.85
N TYR A 297 -15.71 -19.79 -3.91
CA TYR A 297 -15.73 -20.50 -2.62
C TYR A 297 -16.14 -21.97 -2.77
N ASP A 298 -17.14 -22.28 -3.63
CA ASP A 298 -17.51 -23.66 -3.97
C ASP A 298 -16.33 -24.41 -4.61
N TRP A 299 -15.56 -23.73 -5.46
CA TRP A 299 -14.33 -24.27 -6.03
C TRP A 299 -13.31 -24.62 -4.93
N LEU A 300 -13.09 -23.75 -3.95
CA LEU A 300 -12.19 -23.99 -2.81
C LEU A 300 -12.65 -25.20 -1.96
N GLN A 301 -13.95 -25.38 -1.78
CA GLN A 301 -14.49 -26.54 -1.06
C GLN A 301 -14.26 -27.85 -1.84
N ALA A 302 -14.30 -27.79 -3.17
CA ALA A 302 -14.01 -28.94 -4.04
C ALA A 302 -12.50 -29.25 -4.14
N HIS A 303 -11.63 -28.25 -3.84
CA HIS A 303 -10.17 -28.34 -3.88
C HIS A 303 -9.59 -27.96 -2.50
N PRO A 304 -9.68 -28.86 -1.51
CA PRO A 304 -9.19 -28.56 -0.16
C PRO A 304 -7.66 -28.56 -0.03
N GLU A 305 -6.93 -29.09 -1.03
CA GLU A 305 -5.48 -29.08 -1.10
C GLU A 305 -4.96 -27.68 -1.53
N PHE A 306 -3.81 -27.30 -1.02
CA PHE A 306 -3.11 -26.10 -1.48
C PHE A 306 -2.64 -26.28 -2.93
N ILE A 307 -3.06 -25.37 -3.80
CA ILE A 307 -2.62 -25.25 -5.19
C ILE A 307 -1.83 -23.94 -5.32
N GLY A 308 -0.53 -24.03 -5.04
CA GLY A 308 0.39 -22.90 -5.15
C GLY A 308 0.69 -22.53 -6.61
N PHE A 309 1.39 -21.42 -6.76
CA PHE A 309 1.90 -20.96 -8.05
C PHE A 309 3.43 -20.90 -8.00
N THR A 310 4.06 -21.31 -9.09
CA THR A 310 5.50 -21.14 -9.31
C THR A 310 5.72 -20.74 -10.76
N ASN A 311 6.55 -19.74 -10.98
CA ASN A 311 6.89 -19.27 -12.31
C ASN A 311 7.49 -20.39 -13.16
N PRO A 312 7.02 -20.58 -14.40
CA PRO A 312 7.78 -21.36 -15.38
C PRO A 312 9.21 -20.82 -15.56
N GLU A 313 10.17 -21.68 -15.86
CA GLU A 313 11.60 -21.32 -15.98
C GLU A 313 11.85 -20.16 -16.98
N GLU A 314 11.02 -20.08 -18.01
CA GLU A 314 11.13 -19.06 -19.05
C GLU A 314 10.62 -17.67 -18.63
N THR A 315 9.88 -17.61 -17.51
CA THR A 315 9.17 -16.41 -17.01
C THR A 315 10.00 -15.68 -15.97
N ASN A 316 10.08 -14.34 -16.08
CA ASN A 316 10.73 -13.48 -15.09
C ASN A 316 9.83 -12.39 -14.53
N THR A 317 8.50 -12.42 -14.80
CA THR A 317 7.52 -11.52 -14.21
C THR A 317 7.22 -11.93 -12.77
N GLY A 318 6.65 -11.06 -11.95
CA GLY A 318 6.38 -11.32 -10.53
C GLY A 318 5.76 -12.70 -10.30
N GLU A 319 6.19 -13.39 -9.26
CA GLU A 319 5.71 -14.74 -8.93
C GLU A 319 4.52 -14.68 -7.97
N TYR A 320 4.63 -13.87 -6.92
CA TYR A 320 3.59 -13.78 -5.87
C TYR A 320 3.20 -15.16 -5.33
N ASP A 321 4.24 -16.00 -5.09
CA ASP A 321 4.09 -17.33 -4.52
C ASP A 321 3.80 -17.28 -3.01
N ASP A 322 3.12 -18.29 -2.54
CA ASP A 322 2.94 -18.54 -1.12
C ASP A 322 3.12 -20.04 -0.83
N THR A 323 3.23 -20.36 0.46
CA THR A 323 3.37 -21.74 0.94
C THR A 323 2.10 -22.30 1.59
N SER A 324 1.07 -21.47 1.72
CA SER A 324 -0.23 -21.76 2.32
C SER A 324 -1.31 -20.90 1.66
N ASP A 325 -2.56 -21.26 1.78
CA ASP A 325 -3.73 -20.48 1.40
C ASP A 325 -4.77 -20.43 2.53
N LEU A 326 -4.36 -20.77 3.74
CA LEU A 326 -5.29 -20.92 4.87
C LEU A 326 -5.81 -19.58 5.37
N ASP A 327 -5.00 -18.54 5.33
CA ASP A 327 -5.38 -17.20 5.75
C ASP A 327 -6.26 -16.51 4.68
N GLU A 328 -6.03 -16.75 3.39
CA GLU A 328 -6.92 -16.31 2.32
C GLU A 328 -8.28 -17.03 2.38
N ARG A 329 -8.28 -18.34 2.64
CA ARG A 329 -9.52 -19.09 2.88
C ARG A 329 -10.28 -18.58 4.11
N LEU A 330 -9.56 -18.22 5.19
CA LEU A 330 -10.16 -17.63 6.38
C LEU A 330 -10.79 -16.27 6.05
N TRP A 331 -10.08 -15.43 5.31
CA TRP A 331 -10.60 -14.12 4.87
C TRP A 331 -11.85 -14.32 3.99
N ALA A 332 -11.82 -15.22 3.00
CA ALA A 332 -12.96 -15.52 2.15
C ALA A 332 -14.19 -16.00 2.95
N ALA A 333 -14.00 -16.90 3.91
CA ALA A 333 -15.06 -17.40 4.76
C ALA A 333 -15.67 -16.27 5.62
N MET A 334 -14.84 -15.40 6.20
CA MET A 334 -15.32 -14.26 7.01
C MET A 334 -16.08 -13.23 6.17
N GLU A 335 -15.60 -12.91 4.96
CA GLU A 335 -16.28 -11.97 4.06
C GLU A 335 -17.63 -12.50 3.59
N LEU A 336 -17.69 -13.78 3.23
CA LEU A 336 -18.96 -14.42 2.84
C LEU A 336 -19.93 -14.53 4.02
N TYR A 337 -19.45 -14.81 5.22
CA TYR A 337 -20.28 -14.75 6.43
C TYR A 337 -20.87 -13.34 6.63
N ARG A 338 -20.05 -12.31 6.53
CA ARG A 338 -20.49 -10.90 6.65
C ARG A 338 -21.48 -10.48 5.58
N THR A 339 -21.34 -11.03 4.37
CA THR A 339 -22.17 -10.67 3.22
C THR A 339 -23.51 -11.40 3.23
N THR A 340 -23.51 -12.69 3.58
CA THR A 340 -24.71 -13.56 3.46
C THR A 340 -25.42 -13.82 4.78
N GLY A 341 -24.71 -13.73 5.91
CA GLY A 341 -25.19 -14.15 7.24
C GLY A 341 -25.29 -15.66 7.42
N GLU A 342 -24.82 -16.47 6.44
CA GLU A 342 -24.94 -17.92 6.48
C GLU A 342 -23.90 -18.55 7.42
N LYS A 343 -24.38 -19.28 8.43
CA LYS A 343 -23.55 -19.78 9.54
C LYS A 343 -22.53 -20.85 9.15
N HIS A 344 -22.68 -21.51 8.00
CA HIS A 344 -21.71 -22.52 7.58
C HIS A 344 -20.34 -21.89 7.29
N TYR A 345 -20.26 -20.68 6.72
CA TYR A 345 -19.00 -19.96 6.54
C TYR A 345 -18.25 -19.71 7.86
N LEU A 346 -18.98 -19.39 8.93
CA LEU A 346 -18.38 -19.23 10.25
C LEU A 346 -17.90 -20.57 10.82
N THR A 347 -18.53 -21.69 10.47
CA THR A 347 -18.09 -23.02 10.86
C THR A 347 -16.82 -23.43 10.13
N ASP A 348 -16.74 -23.12 8.83
CA ASP A 348 -15.54 -23.34 8.02
C ASP A 348 -14.37 -22.50 8.55
N ALA A 349 -14.62 -21.20 8.80
CA ALA A 349 -13.67 -20.29 9.41
C ALA A 349 -13.14 -20.81 10.75
N LYS A 350 -13.97 -21.47 11.57
CA LYS A 350 -13.50 -22.05 12.84
C LYS A 350 -12.41 -23.10 12.63
N THR A 351 -12.58 -23.96 11.65
CA THR A 351 -11.59 -25.00 11.36
C THR A 351 -10.25 -24.41 10.95
N LEU A 352 -10.28 -23.33 10.14
CA LEU A 352 -9.10 -22.58 9.73
C LEU A 352 -8.47 -21.85 10.90
N PHE A 353 -9.28 -21.17 11.70
CA PHE A 353 -8.86 -20.42 12.88
C PHE A 353 -8.18 -21.28 13.95
N ASP A 354 -8.68 -22.52 14.15
CA ASP A 354 -8.08 -23.49 15.08
C ASP A 354 -6.72 -24.03 14.58
N THR A 355 -6.38 -23.80 13.30
CA THR A 355 -5.17 -24.34 12.64
C THR A 355 -4.11 -23.28 12.45
N LEU A 356 -4.50 -22.00 12.26
CA LEU A 356 -3.61 -20.89 11.98
C LEU A 356 -3.07 -20.25 13.25
N ASP A 357 -1.82 -19.81 13.20
CA ASP A 357 -1.31 -18.77 14.08
C ASP A 357 -1.86 -17.42 13.55
N ILE A 358 -2.92 -16.91 14.18
CA ILE A 358 -3.59 -15.69 13.74
C ILE A 358 -2.64 -14.50 13.81
N THR A 359 -2.45 -13.84 12.69
CA THR A 359 -1.69 -12.61 12.56
C THR A 359 -2.58 -11.40 12.27
N THR A 360 -1.99 -10.24 12.16
CA THR A 360 -2.66 -8.98 11.82
C THR A 360 -2.00 -8.31 10.61
N GLU A 361 -1.39 -9.11 9.74
CA GLU A 361 -0.74 -8.66 8.53
C GLU A 361 -1.74 -8.34 7.41
N PHE A 362 -1.31 -7.49 6.46
CA PHE A 362 -2.12 -6.96 5.37
C PHE A 362 -1.38 -7.02 4.03
N GLY A 363 -0.51 -8.01 3.86
CA GLY A 363 0.27 -8.22 2.64
C GLY A 363 -0.28 -9.38 1.81
N TRP A 364 0.22 -9.57 0.60
CA TRP A 364 -0.17 -10.69 -0.27
C TRP A 364 0.32 -12.07 0.22
N GLY A 365 1.32 -12.12 1.06
CA GLY A 365 1.82 -13.37 1.67
C GLY A 365 1.25 -13.64 3.07
N ASP A 366 0.39 -12.76 3.59
CA ASP A 366 -0.41 -12.96 4.80
C ASP A 366 -1.53 -11.91 4.84
N VAL A 367 -2.76 -12.37 4.67
CA VAL A 367 -3.99 -11.56 4.60
C VAL A 367 -4.87 -11.67 5.86
N SER A 368 -4.37 -12.31 6.93
CA SER A 368 -5.14 -12.58 8.16
C SER A 368 -5.77 -11.32 8.77
N GLY A 369 -5.11 -10.16 8.63
CA GLY A 369 -5.63 -8.88 9.11
C GLY A 369 -6.96 -8.49 8.48
N PHE A 370 -7.20 -8.83 7.21
CA PHE A 370 -8.47 -8.55 6.54
C PHE A 370 -9.62 -9.41 7.08
N ALA A 371 -9.36 -10.66 7.45
CA ALA A 371 -10.35 -11.50 8.15
C ALA A 371 -10.76 -10.86 9.48
N GLY A 372 -9.80 -10.27 10.21
CA GLY A 372 -10.04 -9.48 11.41
C GLY A 372 -10.89 -8.23 11.14
N TRP A 373 -10.61 -7.49 10.05
CA TRP A 373 -11.41 -6.32 9.67
C TRP A 373 -12.84 -6.71 9.25
N ALA A 374 -13.01 -7.80 8.50
CA ALA A 374 -14.33 -8.31 8.15
C ALA A 374 -15.16 -8.59 9.42
N LEU A 375 -14.55 -9.21 10.40
CA LEU A 375 -15.19 -9.58 11.66
C LEU A 375 -15.52 -8.36 12.53
N LEU A 376 -14.59 -7.39 12.64
CA LEU A 376 -14.71 -6.19 13.46
C LEU A 376 -15.32 -5.01 12.69
N GLU A 377 -15.80 -5.21 11.47
CA GLU A 377 -16.27 -4.13 10.57
C GLU A 377 -17.22 -3.16 11.25
N GLN A 378 -18.18 -3.67 12.01
CA GLN A 378 -19.17 -2.82 12.72
C GLN A 378 -18.51 -1.90 13.75
N GLU A 379 -17.47 -2.36 14.44
CA GLU A 379 -16.73 -1.58 15.42
C GLU A 379 -15.78 -0.55 14.79
N LEU A 380 -15.32 -0.84 13.57
CA LEU A 380 -14.38 -0.01 12.82
C LEU A 380 -15.06 1.08 11.98
N MET A 381 -16.36 0.94 11.71
CA MET A 381 -17.14 1.94 10.99
C MET A 381 -17.44 3.21 11.83
N PRO A 382 -17.78 4.35 11.21
CA PRO A 382 -18.18 5.56 11.94
C PRO A 382 -19.41 5.32 12.83
N GLU A 383 -19.44 5.96 14.01
CA GLU A 383 -20.56 5.86 14.97
C GLU A 383 -21.93 6.18 14.36
N THR A 384 -21.99 7.03 13.34
CA THR A 384 -23.23 7.36 12.61
C THR A 384 -23.82 6.16 11.86
N CYS A 385 -23.04 5.11 11.66
CA CYS A 385 -23.44 3.87 10.99
C CYS A 385 -23.70 2.72 11.99
N HIS A 386 -23.50 2.95 13.31
CA HIS A 386 -23.65 1.90 14.33
C HIS A 386 -25.11 1.64 14.72
N SER A 387 -25.54 0.38 14.62
CA SER A 387 -26.19 -0.32 15.72
C SER A 387 -25.09 -0.93 16.61
N GLU A 388 -25.27 -1.04 17.94
CA GLU A 388 -24.30 -1.77 18.77
C GLU A 388 -23.95 -3.12 18.11
N PRO A 389 -22.67 -3.56 18.15
CA PRO A 389 -22.27 -4.82 17.54
C PRO A 389 -23.14 -5.94 18.10
N ASP A 390 -24.06 -6.44 17.29
CA ASP A 390 -24.92 -7.57 17.67
C ASP A 390 -24.23 -8.88 17.28
N TYR A 391 -23.26 -9.29 18.09
CA TYR A 391 -22.68 -10.64 17.97
C TYR A 391 -23.72 -11.66 18.43
N THR A 392 -24.67 -11.97 17.56
CA THR A 392 -25.74 -12.94 17.84
C THR A 392 -25.23 -14.37 17.99
N ASN A 393 -23.99 -14.63 17.55
CA ASN A 393 -23.33 -15.92 17.61
C ASN A 393 -22.14 -15.89 18.58
N ALA A 394 -22.12 -16.81 19.56
CA ALA A 394 -21.03 -16.90 20.54
C ALA A 394 -19.66 -17.13 19.88
N LEU A 395 -19.59 -17.90 18.79
CA LEU A 395 -18.35 -18.15 18.04
C LEU A 395 -17.82 -16.87 17.37
N GLU A 396 -18.69 -16.06 16.79
CA GLU A 396 -18.34 -14.76 16.23
C GLU A 396 -17.76 -13.82 17.30
N ALA A 397 -18.41 -13.76 18.48
CA ALA A 397 -17.93 -12.96 19.61
C ALA A 397 -16.56 -13.44 20.12
N ASP A 398 -16.29 -14.74 20.12
CA ASP A 398 -15.00 -15.29 20.53
C ASP A 398 -13.89 -14.91 19.53
N PHE A 399 -14.16 -14.98 18.22
CA PHE A 399 -13.20 -14.58 17.18
C PHE A 399 -12.93 -13.07 17.24
N ALA A 400 -13.98 -12.25 17.36
CA ALA A 400 -13.85 -10.80 17.50
C ALA A 400 -12.95 -10.42 18.70
N LYS A 401 -13.09 -11.13 19.80
CA LYS A 401 -12.26 -10.93 20.99
C LYS A 401 -10.79 -11.29 20.73
N VAL A 402 -10.50 -12.36 19.99
CA VAL A 402 -9.13 -12.75 19.64
C VAL A 402 -8.52 -11.69 18.73
N TYR A 403 -9.15 -11.34 17.61
CA TYR A 403 -8.62 -10.34 16.68
C TYR A 403 -8.41 -8.97 17.35
N ARG A 404 -9.37 -8.53 18.18
CA ARG A 404 -9.19 -7.30 18.97
C ARG A 404 -7.95 -7.38 19.86
N HIS A 405 -7.71 -8.52 20.50
CA HIS A 405 -6.53 -8.74 21.34
C HIS A 405 -5.24 -8.69 20.51
N GLU A 406 -5.21 -9.39 19.37
CA GLU A 406 -4.04 -9.45 18.50
C GLU A 406 -3.71 -8.07 17.91
N PHE A 407 -4.70 -7.32 17.39
CA PHE A 407 -4.48 -5.95 16.89
C PHE A 407 -3.89 -5.03 17.97
N LEU A 408 -4.41 -5.06 19.19
CA LEU A 408 -3.88 -4.22 20.27
C LEU A 408 -2.51 -4.69 20.78
N THR A 409 -2.25 -5.99 20.78
CA THR A 409 -0.96 -6.58 21.16
C THR A 409 0.11 -6.19 20.15
N GLU A 410 -0.15 -6.37 18.88
CA GLU A 410 0.76 -6.00 17.80
C GLU A 410 0.99 -4.48 17.74
N ALA A 411 -0.06 -3.66 17.88
CA ALA A 411 0.08 -2.20 17.97
C ALA A 411 1.02 -1.78 19.13
N ASN A 412 0.91 -2.42 20.30
CA ASN A 412 1.83 -2.13 21.42
C ASN A 412 3.27 -2.60 21.12
N ARG A 413 3.46 -3.73 20.42
CA ARG A 413 4.79 -4.19 19.96
C ARG A 413 5.42 -3.16 19.01
N ILE A 414 4.63 -2.64 18.07
CA ILE A 414 5.05 -1.58 17.13
C ILE A 414 5.46 -0.31 17.90
N LEU A 415 4.67 0.13 18.87
CA LEU A 415 5.04 1.28 19.72
C LEU A 415 6.39 1.10 20.43
N ASP A 416 6.73 -0.12 20.83
CA ASP A 416 8.01 -0.40 21.46
C ASP A 416 9.19 -0.36 20.47
N ILE A 417 8.96 -0.65 19.18
CA ILE A 417 9.95 -0.45 18.12
C ILE A 417 10.15 1.04 17.87
N ILE A 418 9.07 1.79 17.67
CA ILE A 418 9.09 3.25 17.44
C ILE A 418 9.88 3.99 18.51
N ARG A 419 9.68 3.64 19.79
CA ARG A 419 10.42 4.24 20.92
C ARG A 419 11.93 4.01 20.88
N LYS A 420 12.40 2.99 20.17
CA LYS A 420 13.82 2.62 20.02
C LYS A 420 14.45 3.17 18.75
N SER A 421 13.66 3.81 17.89
CA SER A 421 14.10 4.45 16.65
C SER A 421 14.31 5.94 16.84
N GLY A 422 15.49 6.42 16.46
CA GLY A 422 15.79 7.85 16.45
C GLY A 422 14.97 8.66 15.42
N TYR A 423 14.35 7.98 14.46
CA TYR A 423 13.52 8.58 13.41
C TYR A 423 12.04 8.20 13.55
N PHE A 424 11.66 7.66 14.69
CA PHE A 424 10.27 7.24 15.00
C PHE A 424 9.66 6.24 14.00
N VAL A 425 10.49 5.52 13.24
CA VAL A 425 10.02 4.48 12.33
C VAL A 425 9.80 3.16 13.06
N ASP A 426 8.81 2.42 12.63
CA ASP A 426 8.40 1.13 13.21
C ASP A 426 9.19 -0.07 12.68
N LEU A 427 10.33 0.16 12.03
CA LEU A 427 11.21 -0.88 11.53
C LEU A 427 12.44 -1.07 12.41
N SER A 428 12.71 -2.32 12.81
CA SER A 428 14.00 -2.72 13.34
C SER A 428 15.06 -2.77 12.21
N PRO A 429 16.37 -2.68 12.51
CA PRO A 429 17.39 -2.62 11.47
C PRO A 429 17.40 -3.76 10.45
N HIS A 430 16.87 -4.95 10.80
CA HIS A 430 16.83 -6.12 9.91
C HIS A 430 15.56 -6.18 9.06
N GLU A 431 14.57 -5.32 9.32
CA GLU A 431 13.28 -5.27 8.60
C GLU A 431 13.30 -4.32 7.40
N PHE A 432 14.39 -3.59 7.16
CA PHE A 432 14.56 -2.81 5.94
C PHE A 432 14.78 -3.75 4.75
N CYS A 433 13.69 -4.17 4.12
CA CYS A 433 13.64 -5.09 2.99
C CYS A 433 13.17 -4.37 1.71
N TRP A 434 13.11 -5.08 0.60
CA TRP A 434 12.44 -4.61 -0.60
C TRP A 434 10.95 -4.35 -0.27
N GLY A 435 10.47 -3.13 -0.50
CA GLY A 435 9.13 -2.71 -0.09
C GLY A 435 9.03 -2.29 1.39
N SER A 436 10.12 -1.90 2.06
CA SER A 436 10.11 -1.51 3.48
C SER A 436 9.12 -0.40 3.81
N ASN A 437 8.87 0.54 2.88
CA ASN A 437 7.84 1.58 3.07
C ASN A 437 6.41 1.01 3.10
N MET A 438 6.15 -0.10 2.37
CA MET A 438 4.89 -0.82 2.50
C MET A 438 4.70 -1.37 3.92
N VAL A 439 5.74 -1.97 4.50
CA VAL A 439 5.69 -2.48 5.89
C VAL A 439 5.36 -1.35 6.87
N VAL A 440 6.01 -0.19 6.74
CA VAL A 440 5.71 1.02 7.53
C VAL A 440 4.24 1.43 7.39
N LEU A 441 3.72 1.44 6.16
CA LEU A 441 2.36 1.88 5.89
C LEU A 441 1.31 0.84 6.33
N ASN A 442 1.57 -0.47 6.18
CA ASN A 442 0.70 -1.52 6.70
C ASN A 442 0.59 -1.44 8.23
N ARG A 443 1.72 -1.20 8.91
CA ARG A 443 1.72 -0.99 10.37
C ARG A 443 1.04 0.31 10.78
N ALA A 444 1.11 1.37 9.94
CA ALA A 444 0.31 2.58 10.17
C ALA A 444 -1.20 2.30 10.07
N MET A 445 -1.65 1.42 9.15
CA MET A 445 -3.04 0.95 9.09
C MET A 445 -3.43 0.18 10.37
N LEU A 446 -2.55 -0.71 10.85
CA LEU A 446 -2.77 -1.45 12.08
C LEU A 446 -2.87 -0.51 13.30
N LEU A 447 -1.99 0.49 13.41
CA LEU A 447 -2.05 1.51 14.45
C LEU A 447 -3.34 2.33 14.36
N SER A 448 -3.81 2.63 13.15
CA SER A 448 -5.09 3.31 12.91
C SER A 448 -6.27 2.46 13.38
N THR A 449 -6.26 1.16 13.09
CA THR A 449 -7.21 0.17 13.58
C THR A 449 -7.22 0.12 15.12
N ALA A 450 -6.04 0.04 15.73
CA ALA A 450 -5.91 0.03 17.19
C ALA A 450 -6.45 1.31 17.84
N TYR A 451 -6.27 2.47 17.19
CA TYR A 451 -6.88 3.73 17.65
C TYR A 451 -8.41 3.67 17.62
N VAL A 452 -8.99 3.18 16.53
CA VAL A 452 -10.46 3.08 16.44
C VAL A 452 -11.00 2.12 17.50
N LEU A 453 -10.32 0.99 17.75
CA LEU A 453 -10.74 -0.02 18.72
C LEU A 453 -10.60 0.42 20.18
N ASP A 454 -9.57 1.20 20.54
CA ASP A 454 -9.22 1.50 21.95
C ASP A 454 -9.20 3.00 22.27
N ASN A 455 -9.34 3.88 21.29
CA ASN A 455 -9.36 5.35 21.41
C ASN A 455 -8.18 5.95 22.20
N GLN A 456 -7.00 5.28 22.19
CA GLN A 456 -5.81 5.82 22.85
C GLN A 456 -4.97 6.62 21.85
N LYS A 457 -4.78 7.91 22.14
CA LYS A 457 -4.06 8.87 21.27
C LYS A 457 -2.64 8.40 20.87
N LYS A 458 -1.98 7.57 21.68
CA LYS A 458 -0.67 7.01 21.37
C LYS A 458 -0.62 6.26 20.03
N TYR A 459 -1.73 5.62 19.63
CA TYR A 459 -1.80 4.89 18.35
C TYR A 459 -1.96 5.85 17.16
N GLU A 460 -2.79 6.88 17.31
CA GLU A 460 -2.93 7.93 16.30
C GLU A 460 -1.61 8.69 16.11
N ASP A 461 -0.95 9.07 17.20
CA ASP A 461 0.33 9.76 17.17
C ASP A 461 1.40 8.89 16.48
N ALA A 462 1.41 7.58 16.75
CA ALA A 462 2.33 6.65 16.13
C ALA A 462 2.04 6.47 14.62
N ALA A 463 0.77 6.34 14.21
CA ALA A 463 0.40 6.28 12.79
C ALA A 463 0.85 7.55 12.05
N MET A 464 0.70 8.73 12.69
CA MET A 464 1.17 9.99 12.13
C MET A 464 2.69 10.02 11.98
N GLN A 465 3.45 9.51 12.98
CA GLN A 465 4.92 9.41 12.91
C GLN A 465 5.38 8.53 11.73
N GLN A 466 4.62 7.49 11.36
CA GLN A 466 4.95 6.71 10.18
C GLN A 466 4.78 7.53 8.89
N MET A 467 3.74 8.35 8.79
CA MET A 467 3.62 9.30 7.68
C MET A 467 4.70 10.37 7.71
N ASP A 468 5.13 10.83 8.89
CA ASP A 468 6.27 11.75 9.01
C ASP A 468 7.56 11.11 8.46
N TYR A 469 7.79 9.83 8.76
CA TYR A 469 8.92 9.07 8.19
C TYR A 469 8.84 9.00 6.65
N ILE A 470 7.70 8.62 6.11
CA ILE A 470 7.45 8.55 4.65
C ILE A 470 7.67 9.92 3.99
N LEU A 471 7.34 11.01 4.67
CA LEU A 471 7.38 12.38 4.13
C LEU A 471 8.67 13.16 4.49
N GLY A 472 9.73 12.48 4.99
CA GLY A 472 11.05 13.09 5.12
C GLY A 472 11.71 12.99 6.48
N VAL A 473 11.06 12.51 7.54
CA VAL A 473 11.72 12.22 8.83
C VAL A 473 12.45 10.87 8.74
N ASN A 474 13.42 10.79 7.81
CA ASN A 474 14.20 9.58 7.55
C ASN A 474 15.65 9.90 7.19
N ALA A 475 16.57 8.97 7.39
CA ALA A 475 18.00 9.20 7.20
C ALA A 475 18.43 9.40 5.73
N SER A 476 17.56 9.06 4.76
CA SER A 476 17.75 9.32 3.33
C SER A 476 17.44 10.77 2.93
N ASP A 477 16.70 11.51 3.78
CA ASP A 477 16.27 12.89 3.54
C ASP A 477 15.27 13.06 2.37
N TYR A 478 14.61 11.97 1.95
CA TYR A 478 13.62 11.99 0.89
C TYR A 478 12.18 11.95 1.44
N SER A 479 11.28 12.68 0.79
CA SER A 479 9.88 12.26 0.78
C SER A 479 9.75 11.08 -0.19
N TYR A 480 9.25 9.95 0.29
CA TYR A 480 9.07 8.73 -0.50
C TYR A 480 7.77 8.73 -1.31
N ILE A 481 7.15 9.89 -1.51
CA ILE A 481 5.96 10.05 -2.35
C ILE A 481 6.23 11.09 -3.43
N THR A 482 6.09 10.72 -4.70
CA THR A 482 6.30 11.64 -5.83
C THR A 482 5.37 12.84 -5.75
N GLY A 483 5.92 14.03 -5.99
CA GLY A 483 5.17 15.27 -5.97
C GLY A 483 4.78 15.78 -4.57
N ALA A 484 5.20 15.11 -3.49
CA ALA A 484 4.89 15.49 -2.11
C ALA A 484 6.16 15.90 -1.35
N GLY A 485 6.23 17.16 -0.89
CA GLY A 485 7.39 17.69 -0.17
C GLY A 485 8.42 18.40 -1.09
N ALA A 486 9.42 18.99 -0.46
CA ALA A 486 10.45 19.77 -1.16
C ALA A 486 11.53 18.89 -1.81
N HIS A 487 11.77 17.71 -1.26
CA HIS A 487 12.75 16.74 -1.73
C HIS A 487 12.10 15.37 -1.89
N ALA A 488 11.09 15.32 -2.75
CA ALA A 488 10.42 14.06 -3.14
C ALA A 488 11.31 13.27 -4.12
N PHE A 489 11.22 11.94 -4.07
CA PHE A 489 11.87 11.11 -5.08
C PHE A 489 11.22 11.36 -6.46
N ARG A 490 12.00 11.16 -7.53
CA ARG A 490 11.62 11.55 -8.90
C ARG A 490 11.85 10.48 -9.94
N HIS A 491 12.62 9.45 -9.64
CA HIS A 491 13.04 8.42 -10.61
C HIS A 491 12.56 7.03 -10.20
N PRO A 492 11.22 6.80 -10.13
CA PRO A 492 10.70 5.47 -9.80
C PRO A 492 11.12 4.44 -10.85
N HIS A 493 11.33 3.20 -10.42
CA HIS A 493 11.43 2.09 -11.36
C HIS A 493 10.05 1.83 -11.97
N ASN A 494 9.71 2.60 -12.99
CA ASN A 494 8.43 2.54 -13.68
C ASN A 494 8.65 2.79 -15.18
N ARG A 495 8.17 1.88 -16.01
CA ARG A 495 8.40 1.92 -17.47
C ARG A 495 7.76 3.12 -18.12
N VAL A 496 6.57 3.53 -17.67
CA VAL A 496 5.89 4.71 -18.23
C VAL A 496 6.72 5.97 -17.98
N THR A 497 7.14 6.19 -16.73
CA THR A 497 7.92 7.40 -16.36
C THR A 497 9.25 7.51 -17.11
N GLU A 498 9.90 6.37 -17.39
CA GLU A 498 11.16 6.37 -18.14
C GLU A 498 10.99 6.51 -19.65
N ALA A 499 9.82 6.13 -20.18
CA ALA A 499 9.58 6.09 -21.62
C ALA A 499 8.77 7.26 -22.18
N ASP A 500 8.07 8.03 -21.31
CA ASP A 500 7.16 9.09 -21.75
C ASP A 500 7.87 10.37 -22.22
N GLY A 501 9.16 10.52 -21.91
CA GLY A 501 9.97 11.70 -22.27
C GLY A 501 9.61 12.97 -21.50
N ILE A 502 8.95 12.84 -20.34
CA ILE A 502 8.53 13.95 -19.47
C ILE A 502 9.47 14.00 -18.26
N ASP A 503 10.04 15.19 -17.99
CA ASP A 503 10.93 15.37 -16.83
C ASP A 503 10.21 15.24 -15.47
N ASP A 504 8.91 15.58 -15.43
CA ASP A 504 8.09 15.44 -14.24
C ASP A 504 7.63 14.01 -14.04
N THR A 505 7.52 13.59 -12.78
CA THR A 505 7.02 12.27 -12.42
C THR A 505 5.53 12.33 -12.09
N ILE A 506 4.77 11.30 -12.46
CA ILE A 506 3.36 11.14 -12.03
C ILE A 506 3.29 11.29 -10.51
N PRO A 507 2.48 12.23 -9.97
CA PRO A 507 2.40 12.45 -8.53
C PRO A 507 1.61 11.33 -7.83
N GLY A 508 2.02 11.03 -6.60
CA GLY A 508 1.33 10.06 -5.74
C GLY A 508 1.89 8.64 -5.76
N TYR A 509 2.96 8.36 -6.49
CA TYR A 509 3.67 7.09 -6.37
C TYR A 509 4.40 6.98 -5.03
N VAL A 510 4.27 5.84 -4.36
CA VAL A 510 5.03 5.49 -3.14
C VAL A 510 6.22 4.61 -3.53
N SER A 511 7.43 5.05 -3.19
CA SER A 511 8.66 4.27 -3.39
C SER A 511 8.72 3.06 -2.46
N GLY A 512 9.31 1.95 -2.93
CA GLY A 512 9.60 0.78 -2.10
C GLY A 512 10.41 1.10 -0.84
N GLY A 513 11.30 2.08 -0.90
CA GLY A 513 12.04 2.58 0.24
C GLY A 513 13.39 1.89 0.48
N PRO A 514 14.06 2.22 1.58
CA PRO A 514 15.38 1.68 1.90
C PRO A 514 15.37 0.17 2.04
N ASN A 515 16.36 -0.50 1.43
CA ASN A 515 16.56 -1.94 1.49
C ASN A 515 17.98 -2.27 1.95
N GLY A 516 18.11 -2.80 3.15
CA GLY A 516 19.41 -3.21 3.73
C GLY A 516 20.06 -4.42 3.04
N LYS A 517 19.33 -5.06 2.12
CA LYS A 517 19.78 -6.19 1.29
C LYS A 517 19.33 -5.96 -0.15
N PRO A 518 19.92 -4.99 -0.86
CA PRO A 518 19.57 -4.73 -2.26
C PRO A 518 19.62 -6.01 -3.08
N ALA A 519 18.69 -6.14 -4.02
CA ALA A 519 18.54 -7.34 -4.86
C ALA A 519 18.64 -7.02 -6.35
N ASP A 520 19.14 -5.83 -6.71
CA ASP A 520 19.45 -5.43 -8.08
C ASP A 520 20.92 -5.04 -8.23
N GLU A 521 21.47 -5.35 -9.39
CA GLU A 521 22.89 -5.16 -9.71
C GLU A 521 23.34 -3.69 -9.50
N LYS A 522 22.48 -2.73 -9.84
CA LYS A 522 22.80 -1.30 -9.74
C LYS A 522 22.92 -0.86 -8.30
N ALA A 523 21.98 -1.23 -7.44
CA ALA A 523 21.99 -0.90 -6.03
C ALA A 523 23.15 -1.62 -5.31
N GLU A 524 23.40 -2.91 -5.60
CA GLU A 524 24.54 -3.66 -5.06
C GLU A 524 25.88 -3.01 -5.41
N TRP A 525 25.99 -2.43 -6.59
CA TRP A 525 27.22 -1.76 -7.02
C TRP A 525 27.41 -0.38 -6.40
N LEU A 526 26.33 0.38 -6.17
CA LEU A 526 26.40 1.77 -5.69
C LEU A 526 26.37 1.88 -4.16
N ILE A 527 25.67 0.98 -3.47
CA ILE A 527 25.58 0.99 -2.00
C ILE A 527 26.81 0.27 -1.43
N LEU A 528 27.61 1.01 -0.67
CA LEU A 528 28.83 0.46 -0.09
C LEU A 528 28.53 -0.58 0.99
N PRO A 529 29.30 -1.68 1.07
CA PRO A 529 29.18 -2.64 2.16
C PRO A 529 29.26 -1.97 3.54
N GLY A 530 28.33 -2.30 4.44
CA GLY A 530 28.26 -1.72 5.79
C GLY A 530 27.49 -0.41 5.87
N THR A 531 26.90 0.06 4.77
CA THR A 531 25.93 1.17 4.81
C THR A 531 24.77 0.79 5.74
N PRO A 532 24.40 1.65 6.71
CA PRO A 532 23.27 1.40 7.59
C PRO A 532 21.97 1.23 6.80
N PRO A 533 21.07 0.30 7.15
CA PRO A 533 19.95 -0.10 6.31
C PRO A 533 18.98 1.03 5.96
N MET A 534 18.73 1.98 6.86
CA MET A 534 17.88 3.15 6.59
C MET A 534 18.50 4.11 5.54
N LYS A 535 19.81 4.00 5.29
CA LYS A 535 20.53 4.78 4.27
C LYS A 535 20.74 4.04 2.95
N CYS A 536 20.28 2.80 2.87
CA CYS A 536 20.34 1.99 1.65
C CYS A 536 19.18 2.39 0.71
N TYR A 537 19.19 3.63 0.22
CA TYR A 537 18.22 4.16 -0.72
C TYR A 537 18.90 5.04 -1.78
N LEU A 538 18.48 4.90 -3.02
CA LEU A 538 18.94 5.67 -4.17
C LEU A 538 17.74 6.04 -5.05
N ASP A 539 17.59 7.31 -5.37
CA ASP A 539 16.58 7.77 -6.33
C ASP A 539 17.09 7.62 -7.76
N ILE A 540 17.17 6.36 -8.21
CA ILE A 540 17.69 5.96 -9.53
C ILE A 540 16.77 4.86 -10.06
N TRP A 541 16.21 5.05 -11.26
CA TRP A 541 15.19 4.16 -11.81
C TRP A 541 15.66 2.71 -12.01
N GLU A 542 16.96 2.45 -12.24
CA GLU A 542 17.51 1.09 -12.38
C GLU A 542 17.53 0.31 -11.04
N CYS A 543 17.42 1.00 -9.90
CA CYS A 543 17.45 0.38 -8.58
C CYS A 543 16.06 -0.10 -8.16
N TYR A 544 15.51 -1.13 -8.83
CA TYR A 544 14.14 -1.59 -8.59
C TYR A 544 13.92 -2.07 -7.14
N SER A 545 14.90 -2.70 -6.51
CA SER A 545 14.74 -3.17 -5.12
C SER A 545 14.67 -2.06 -4.07
N LEU A 546 14.80 -0.78 -4.49
CA LEU A 546 14.70 0.42 -3.64
C LEU A 546 13.56 1.34 -4.09
N ASN A 547 13.39 1.48 -5.41
CA ASN A 547 12.69 2.59 -6.03
C ASN A 547 11.48 2.16 -6.88
N GLU A 548 11.14 0.87 -6.87
CA GLU A 548 9.93 0.37 -7.50
C GLU A 548 8.69 0.93 -6.80
N ILE A 549 7.60 0.97 -7.55
CA ILE A 549 6.26 1.32 -7.05
C ILE A 549 5.32 0.15 -7.30
N THR A 550 4.32 -0.04 -6.44
CA THR A 550 3.24 -1.01 -6.68
C THR A 550 1.90 -0.47 -6.21
N ILE A 551 0.81 -1.04 -6.75
CA ILE A 551 -0.54 -0.66 -6.32
C ILE A 551 -0.77 -0.97 -4.83
N TYR A 552 -0.25 -2.10 -4.33
CA TYR A 552 -0.41 -2.51 -2.94
C TYR A 552 0.63 -1.89 -1.96
N TRP A 553 1.61 -1.10 -2.46
CA TRP A 553 2.42 -0.20 -1.62
C TRP A 553 1.78 1.18 -1.50
N ASN A 554 1.02 1.58 -2.52
CA ASN A 554 0.28 2.83 -2.55
C ASN A 554 -1.01 2.76 -1.72
N SER A 555 -1.74 1.64 -1.81
CA SER A 555 -3.05 1.50 -1.16
C SER A 555 -3.03 1.66 0.36
N PRO A 556 -2.01 1.20 1.13
CA PRO A 556 -1.95 1.47 2.56
C PRO A 556 -1.68 2.95 2.88
N ALA A 557 -1.02 3.71 1.97
CA ALA A 557 -0.91 5.17 2.12
C ALA A 557 -2.27 5.87 1.91
N ILE A 558 -3.11 5.37 0.99
CA ILE A 558 -4.50 5.84 0.81
C ILE A 558 -5.29 5.62 2.09
N PHE A 559 -5.23 4.42 2.68
CA PHE A 559 -5.90 4.11 3.94
C PHE A 559 -5.42 5.03 5.08
N THR A 560 -4.11 5.13 5.26
CA THR A 560 -3.52 5.93 6.35
C THR A 560 -3.86 7.41 6.22
N THR A 561 -3.80 7.98 5.00
CA THR A 561 -4.18 9.38 4.78
C THR A 561 -5.68 9.60 4.94
N ALA A 562 -6.54 8.65 4.59
CA ALA A 562 -7.97 8.70 4.90
C ALA A 562 -8.19 8.77 6.42
N PHE A 563 -7.59 7.87 7.19
CA PHE A 563 -7.64 7.89 8.64
C PHE A 563 -7.17 9.24 9.23
N LEU A 564 -6.02 9.75 8.80
CA LEU A 564 -5.44 10.99 9.32
C LEU A 564 -6.21 12.25 8.88
N SER A 565 -6.97 12.19 7.79
CA SER A 565 -7.78 13.31 7.28
C SER A 565 -9.20 13.36 7.87
N ARG A 566 -9.62 12.31 8.59
CA ARG A 566 -10.94 12.31 9.22
C ARG A 566 -11.08 13.48 10.20
N GLN A 567 -12.15 14.26 10.08
CA GLN A 567 -12.52 15.34 11.00
C GLN A 567 -11.42 16.39 11.32
N LYS A 568 -10.44 16.61 10.43
CA LYS A 568 -9.37 17.60 10.66
C LYS A 568 -9.33 18.71 9.61
#